data_469ccd56ec05256dec502b01727ab9a5
#
_entry.id   469ccd56ec05256dec502b01727ab9a5
#
_cell.length_a   1.000
_cell.length_b   1.000
_cell.length_c   1.000
_cell.angle_alpha   90.00
_cell.angle_beta   90.00
_cell.angle_gamma   90.00
#
_symmetry.space_group_name_H-M   'P 1'
#
loop_
_entity.id
_entity.type
_entity.pdbx_description
1 polymer ?
#
loop_
_entity_poly.entity_id
_entity_poly.type
_entity_poly.pdbx_seq_one_letter_code
_entity_poly.pdbx_strand_id
1 'polypeptide(L)'
;MELKYHGGDLGREIAFPIKRDTEEIWKEKLLRVDCGWEIWEEDSLLPIMQIGEVPLRSCISYRNGPNCDCLLSCFDANKKIIFIKHNGKIVFRAILRLTKGSFVAADERKTIEFVDVTVKSEPHENKAEELVLFLERYYQSGLSEQEIRKAVNLTAMLVKEKAEKIGARLVLSSSYKNV
;
A
#
# COMPACT_ATOMS: atom_id res chain seq x y z
N MET A 1 9.25 -4.72 -24.51
CA MET A 1 8.40 -3.52 -24.48
C MET A 1 7.86 -3.44 -23.06
N GLU A 2 8.46 -2.58 -22.24
CA GLU A 2 8.04 -2.39 -20.85
C GLU A 2 6.87 -1.41 -20.87
N LEU A 3 5.65 -1.93 -20.69
CA LEU A 3 4.47 -1.09 -20.49
C LEU A 3 4.57 -0.50 -19.07
N LYS A 4 5.22 0.64 -18.97
CA LYS A 4 5.15 1.46 -17.76
C LYS A 4 3.79 2.15 -17.77
N TYR A 5 2.90 1.71 -16.88
CA TYR A 5 1.70 2.47 -16.59
C TYR A 5 2.10 3.69 -15.74
N HIS A 6 2.23 4.81 -16.40
CA HIS A 6 2.38 6.11 -15.76
C HIS A 6 1.13 6.92 -16.01
N GLY A 7 -0.02 6.32 -15.72
CA GLY A 7 -1.28 6.88 -16.07
C GLY A 7 -1.86 7.74 -15.00
N GLY A 8 -1.45 8.84 -14.67
CA GLY A 8 -2.16 9.75 -13.80
C GLY A 8 -1.24 10.79 -13.16
N ASP A 9 -1.74 11.96 -12.99
CA ASP A 9 -1.20 12.97 -12.10
C ASP A 9 -1.47 12.51 -10.67
N LEU A 10 -0.44 12.09 -9.95
CA LEU A 10 -0.54 11.59 -8.59
C LEU A 10 -1.27 12.57 -7.66
N GLY A 11 -1.00 13.88 -7.79
CA GLY A 11 -1.67 14.90 -7.01
C GLY A 11 -3.16 15.00 -7.34
N ARG A 12 -3.54 14.77 -8.60
CA ARG A 12 -4.95 14.73 -9.03
C ARG A 12 -5.68 13.51 -8.50
N GLU A 13 -5.07 12.33 -8.53
CA GLU A 13 -5.68 11.10 -8.03
C GLU A 13 -5.98 11.16 -6.54
N ILE A 14 -5.08 11.70 -5.73
CA ILE A 14 -5.29 11.81 -4.29
C ILE A 14 -5.96 13.14 -3.89
N ALA A 15 -6.24 14.03 -4.85
CA ALA A 15 -6.80 15.36 -4.63
C ALA A 15 -6.04 16.16 -3.55
N PHE A 16 -4.70 16.08 -3.59
CA PHE A 16 -3.79 16.72 -2.64
C PHE A 16 -2.57 17.27 -3.40
N PRO A 17 -2.15 18.53 -3.18
CA PRO A 17 -1.01 19.09 -3.87
C PRO A 17 0.27 18.37 -3.46
N ILE A 18 0.96 17.76 -4.43
CA ILE A 18 2.20 17.02 -4.23
C ILE A 18 3.35 17.80 -4.86
N LYS A 19 4.44 17.94 -4.10
CA LYS A 19 5.68 18.50 -4.61
C LYS A 19 6.34 17.51 -5.57
N ARG A 20 7.03 18.03 -6.60
CA ARG A 20 7.74 17.21 -7.59
C ARG A 20 8.72 16.24 -6.94
N ASP A 21 9.48 16.69 -5.96
CA ASP A 21 10.45 15.83 -5.24
C ASP A 21 9.75 14.65 -4.53
N THR A 22 8.57 14.89 -3.95
CA THR A 22 7.74 13.85 -3.34
C THR A 22 7.28 12.82 -4.37
N GLU A 23 6.90 13.27 -5.56
CA GLU A 23 6.50 12.40 -6.66
C GLU A 23 7.67 11.55 -7.16
N GLU A 24 8.86 12.12 -7.28
CA GLU A 24 10.06 11.40 -7.67
C GLU A 24 10.43 10.33 -6.64
N ILE A 25 10.41 10.66 -5.35
CA ILE A 25 10.63 9.70 -4.27
C ILE A 25 9.54 8.60 -4.27
N TRP A 26 8.29 8.96 -4.53
CA TRP A 26 7.23 7.96 -4.65
C TRP A 26 7.47 6.98 -5.79
N LYS A 27 7.94 7.43 -6.94
CA LYS A 27 8.27 6.59 -8.11
C LYS A 27 9.47 5.67 -7.88
N GLU A 28 10.42 6.07 -7.03
CA GLU A 28 11.53 5.20 -6.64
C GLU A 28 11.01 3.90 -6.01
N LYS A 29 11.55 2.76 -6.44
CA LYS A 29 11.24 1.46 -5.85
C LYS A 29 12.26 1.09 -4.78
N LEU A 30 11.81 0.82 -3.58
CA LEU A 30 12.66 0.30 -2.52
C LEU A 30 12.79 -1.22 -2.62
N LEU A 31 14.00 -1.70 -2.37
CA LEU A 31 14.34 -3.12 -2.29
C LEU A 31 15.22 -3.34 -1.07
N ARG A 32 14.95 -4.37 -0.30
CA ARG A 32 15.82 -4.85 0.78
C ARG A 32 15.97 -6.36 0.74
N VAL A 33 17.16 -6.82 1.10
CA VAL A 33 17.46 -8.25 1.25
C VAL A 33 18.00 -8.48 2.66
N ASP A 34 17.43 -9.45 3.37
CA ASP A 34 17.82 -9.84 4.72
C ASP A 34 17.75 -11.36 4.89
N CYS A 35 18.90 -12.02 5.04
CA CYS A 35 19.00 -13.44 5.39
C CYS A 35 18.01 -14.37 4.64
N GLY A 36 17.98 -14.28 3.31
CA GLY A 36 17.10 -15.08 2.46
C GLY A 36 15.65 -14.55 2.34
N TRP A 37 15.39 -13.38 2.89
CA TRP A 37 14.17 -12.61 2.70
C TRP A 37 14.46 -11.47 1.74
N GLU A 38 13.66 -11.34 0.70
CA GLU A 38 13.72 -10.26 -0.27
C GLU A 38 12.38 -9.52 -0.25
N ILE A 39 12.40 -8.23 0.09
CA ILE A 39 11.21 -7.38 0.12
C ILE A 39 11.39 -6.23 -0.85
N TRP A 40 10.37 -5.96 -1.66
CA TRP A 40 10.43 -4.87 -2.63
C TRP A 40 9.07 -4.24 -2.92
N GLU A 41 9.11 -3.01 -3.42
CA GLU A 41 7.97 -2.32 -4.00
C GLU A 41 7.81 -2.67 -5.48
N GLU A 42 6.57 -2.83 -5.94
CA GLU A 42 6.25 -3.17 -7.32
C GLU A 42 5.05 -2.37 -7.84
N ASP A 43 5.16 -1.88 -9.07
CA ASP A 43 4.12 -1.13 -9.76
C ASP A 43 4.02 -1.48 -11.26
N SER A 44 4.69 -2.54 -11.70
CA SER A 44 4.63 -3.00 -13.09
C SER A 44 3.40 -3.86 -13.36
N LEU A 45 2.97 -3.85 -14.62
CA LEU A 45 1.72 -4.45 -15.08
C LEU A 45 1.56 -5.92 -14.66
N LEU A 46 2.54 -6.76 -14.98
CA LEU A 46 2.40 -8.21 -14.79
C LEU A 46 2.30 -8.62 -13.31
N PRO A 47 3.16 -8.14 -12.40
CA PRO A 47 3.00 -8.39 -10.97
C PRO A 47 1.68 -7.88 -10.41
N ILE A 48 1.19 -6.69 -10.84
CA ILE A 48 -0.12 -6.19 -10.41
C ILE A 48 -1.24 -7.13 -10.85
N MET A 49 -1.22 -7.61 -12.08
CA MET A 49 -2.22 -8.58 -12.56
C MET A 49 -2.21 -9.88 -11.76
N GLN A 50 -1.08 -10.25 -11.19
CA GLN A 50 -0.93 -11.47 -10.38
C GLN A 50 -1.25 -11.29 -8.90
N ILE A 51 -1.50 -10.07 -8.43
CA ILE A 51 -1.71 -9.78 -7.00
C ILE A 51 -2.87 -10.59 -6.39
N GLY A 52 -3.87 -10.92 -7.19
CA GLY A 52 -4.99 -11.76 -6.76
C GLY A 52 -4.66 -13.24 -6.63
N GLU A 53 -3.51 -13.70 -7.17
CA GLU A 53 -3.11 -15.10 -7.25
C GLU A 53 -1.99 -15.45 -6.26
N VAL A 54 -1.11 -14.49 -5.94
CA VAL A 54 0.07 -14.68 -5.08
C VAL A 54 -0.01 -13.82 -3.81
N PRO A 55 0.50 -14.32 -2.66
CA PRO A 55 1.00 -15.66 -2.37
C PRO A 55 -0.12 -16.70 -2.27
N LEU A 56 -1.38 -16.27 -2.23
CA LEU A 56 -2.57 -17.11 -2.24
C LEU A 56 -3.67 -16.44 -3.05
N ARG A 57 -4.60 -17.24 -3.54
CA ARG A 57 -5.76 -16.75 -4.26
C ARG A 57 -6.67 -15.92 -3.34
N SER A 58 -7.03 -14.73 -3.77
CA SER A 58 -7.83 -13.79 -2.99
C SER A 58 -9.07 -13.31 -3.75
N CYS A 59 -9.90 -12.49 -3.09
CA CYS A 59 -11.13 -11.96 -3.68
C CYS A 59 -10.91 -11.10 -4.93
N ILE A 60 -9.71 -10.53 -5.13
CA ILE A 60 -9.35 -9.74 -6.33
C ILE A 60 -8.68 -10.58 -7.43
N SER A 61 -8.74 -11.93 -7.35
CA SER A 61 -8.22 -12.82 -8.39
C SER A 61 -8.91 -12.53 -9.72
N TYR A 62 -8.13 -12.34 -10.80
CA TYR A 62 -8.66 -12.20 -12.14
C TYR A 62 -9.34 -13.50 -12.65
N ARG A 63 -9.08 -14.64 -11.98
CA ARG A 63 -9.68 -15.95 -12.26
C ARG A 63 -10.93 -16.17 -11.41
N ASN A 64 -11.97 -15.36 -11.57
CA ASN A 64 -13.24 -15.47 -10.85
C ASN A 64 -13.20 -15.05 -9.36
N GLY A 65 -12.36 -14.09 -8.97
CA GLY A 65 -12.49 -13.46 -7.65
C GLY A 65 -13.78 -12.63 -7.58
N PRO A 66 -14.53 -12.67 -6.46
CA PRO A 66 -15.77 -11.91 -6.32
C PRO A 66 -15.60 -10.39 -6.44
N ASN A 67 -14.40 -9.88 -6.27
CA ASN A 67 -14.02 -8.48 -6.39
C ASN A 67 -12.92 -8.28 -7.45
N CYS A 68 -12.95 -9.05 -8.54
CA CYS A 68 -11.92 -8.95 -9.58
C CYS A 68 -11.83 -7.55 -10.20
N ASP A 69 -12.92 -6.80 -10.25
CA ASP A 69 -12.93 -5.42 -10.74
C ASP A 69 -12.04 -4.49 -9.89
N CYS A 70 -11.89 -4.79 -8.59
CA CYS A 70 -10.98 -4.04 -7.72
C CYS A 70 -9.50 -4.20 -8.09
N LEU A 71 -9.16 -5.21 -8.91
CA LEU A 71 -7.79 -5.37 -9.40
C LEU A 71 -7.35 -4.17 -10.23
N LEU A 72 -8.26 -3.58 -11.01
CA LEU A 72 -7.96 -2.42 -11.84
C LEU A 72 -7.54 -1.22 -11.01
N SER A 73 -8.10 -1.06 -9.81
CA SER A 73 -7.72 0.04 -8.91
C SER A 73 -6.28 -0.10 -8.37
N CYS A 74 -5.65 -1.26 -8.48
CA CYS A 74 -4.25 -1.44 -8.10
C CYS A 74 -3.27 -0.79 -9.09
N PHE A 75 -3.76 -0.36 -10.27
CA PHE A 75 -2.98 0.39 -11.26
C PHE A 75 -2.98 1.90 -11.03
N ASP A 76 -3.72 2.40 -10.05
CA ASP A 76 -3.74 3.83 -9.73
C ASP A 76 -2.32 4.32 -9.40
N ALA A 77 -1.94 5.50 -9.88
CA ALA A 77 -0.59 6.06 -9.71
C ALA A 77 -0.19 6.23 -8.24
N ASN A 78 -1.17 6.28 -7.34
CA ASN A 78 -0.97 6.41 -5.89
C ASN A 78 -0.87 5.06 -5.15
N LYS A 79 -0.76 3.94 -5.89
CA LYS A 79 -0.64 2.61 -5.28
C LYS A 79 0.62 1.90 -5.75
N LYS A 80 1.18 1.10 -4.86
CA LYS A 80 2.25 0.14 -5.12
C LYS A 80 1.95 -1.15 -4.37
N ILE A 81 2.55 -2.24 -4.81
CA ILE A 81 2.47 -3.50 -4.12
C ILE A 81 3.80 -3.75 -3.42
N ILE A 82 3.74 -4.22 -2.19
CA ILE A 82 4.89 -4.76 -1.49
C ILE A 82 4.80 -6.27 -1.57
N PHE A 83 5.86 -6.88 -2.08
CA PHE A 83 6.05 -8.32 -2.05
C PHE A 83 7.19 -8.71 -1.13
N ILE A 84 7.05 -9.88 -0.51
CA ILE A 84 8.17 -10.56 0.13
C ILE A 84 8.32 -11.95 -0.48
N LYS A 85 9.56 -12.25 -0.84
CA LYS A 85 10.01 -13.57 -1.29
C LYS A 85 10.88 -14.20 -0.21
N HIS A 86 10.61 -15.44 0.09
CA HIS A 86 11.38 -16.26 1.01
C HIS A 86 11.55 -17.66 0.42
N ASN A 87 12.77 -18.21 0.45
CA ASN A 87 13.10 -19.50 -0.16
C ASN A 87 12.63 -19.61 -1.62
N GLY A 88 12.84 -18.56 -2.42
CA GLY A 88 12.51 -18.52 -3.83
C GLY A 88 11.02 -18.34 -4.18
N LYS A 89 10.12 -18.23 -3.18
CA LYS A 89 8.68 -18.08 -3.39
C LYS A 89 8.16 -16.78 -2.82
N ILE A 90 7.20 -16.15 -3.49
CA ILE A 90 6.45 -15.02 -2.92
C ILE A 90 5.56 -15.58 -1.81
N VAL A 91 5.78 -15.13 -0.57
CA VAL A 91 5.08 -15.62 0.63
C VAL A 91 4.20 -14.56 1.29
N PHE A 92 4.36 -13.30 0.89
CA PHE A 92 3.64 -12.18 1.48
C PHE A 92 3.42 -11.07 0.47
N ARG A 93 2.29 -10.38 0.56
CA ARG A 93 2.00 -9.16 -0.18
C ARG A 93 1.15 -8.20 0.62
N ALA A 94 1.30 -6.90 0.35
CA ALA A 94 0.43 -5.84 0.83
C ALA A 94 0.30 -4.76 -0.25
N ILE A 95 -0.75 -3.92 -0.17
CA ILE A 95 -0.88 -2.73 -1.01
C ILE A 95 -0.43 -1.53 -0.17
N LEU A 96 0.42 -0.72 -0.75
CA LEU A 96 0.86 0.57 -0.22
C LEU A 96 0.15 1.67 -1.00
N ARG A 97 -0.56 2.54 -0.29
CA ARG A 97 -1.32 3.64 -0.90
C ARG A 97 -0.83 4.98 -0.37
N LEU A 98 -0.50 5.89 -1.27
CA LEU A 98 -0.30 7.29 -0.95
C LEU A 98 -1.65 8.01 -1.07
N THR A 99 -2.07 8.68 -0.02
CA THR A 99 -3.38 9.34 0.04
C THR A 99 -3.32 10.57 0.96
N LYS A 100 -4.43 11.25 1.12
CA LYS A 100 -4.61 12.29 2.13
C LYS A 100 -5.45 11.77 3.29
N GLY A 101 -5.28 12.36 4.45
CA GLY A 101 -6.09 12.06 5.62
C GLY A 101 -6.16 13.22 6.58
N SER A 102 -7.24 13.30 7.34
CA SER A 102 -7.36 14.20 8.48
C SER A 102 -7.36 13.39 9.77
N PHE A 103 -6.59 13.84 10.76
CA PHE A 103 -6.51 13.17 12.06
C PHE A 103 -7.38 13.88 13.06
N VAL A 104 -8.23 13.14 13.74
CA VAL A 104 -9.06 13.64 14.82
C VAL A 104 -8.34 13.40 16.13
N ALA A 105 -8.28 14.40 17.01
CA ALA A 105 -7.65 14.26 18.33
C ALA A 105 -8.26 13.12 19.15
N ALA A 106 -7.40 12.44 19.94
CA ALA A 106 -7.61 11.10 20.47
C ALA A 106 -8.68 10.94 21.58
N ASP A 107 -9.52 11.93 21.84
CA ASP A 107 -10.45 11.91 23.00
C ASP A 107 -11.73 11.10 22.80
N GLU A 108 -11.94 10.56 21.63
CA GLU A 108 -13.05 9.63 21.37
C GLU A 108 -12.53 8.47 20.54
N ARG A 109 -12.82 7.24 20.92
CA ARG A 109 -12.46 5.96 20.30
C ARG A 109 -12.64 6.00 18.77
N LYS A 110 -11.56 6.19 17.98
CA LYS A 110 -11.72 6.60 16.60
C LYS A 110 -11.18 5.65 15.57
N THR A 111 -12.07 5.36 14.69
CA THR A 111 -11.87 4.80 13.37
C THR A 111 -11.26 5.90 12.49
N ILE A 112 -10.17 5.62 11.78
CA ILE A 112 -9.68 6.48 10.71
C ILE A 112 -10.63 6.29 9.55
N GLU A 113 -11.44 7.29 9.26
CA GLU A 113 -12.28 7.29 8.06
C GLU A 113 -11.40 7.68 6.87
N PHE A 114 -11.19 6.74 5.96
CA PHE A 114 -10.62 7.03 4.66
C PHE A 114 -11.74 7.61 3.79
N VAL A 115 -11.56 8.83 3.36
CA VAL A 115 -12.44 9.43 2.34
C VAL A 115 -12.10 8.76 1.02
N ASP A 116 -12.91 7.79 0.63
CA ASP A 116 -12.90 7.29 -0.75
C ASP A 116 -13.44 8.41 -1.64
N VAL A 117 -12.74 8.76 -2.70
CA VAL A 117 -13.01 9.93 -3.56
C VAL A 117 -14.40 9.89 -4.22
N THR A 118 -15.13 8.81 -4.08
CA THR A 118 -16.47 8.61 -4.64
C THR A 118 -17.63 8.97 -3.71
N VAL A 119 -17.40 9.25 -2.44
CA VAL A 119 -18.48 9.62 -1.51
C VAL A 119 -18.50 11.14 -1.36
N LYS A 120 -19.59 11.77 -1.80
CA LYS A 120 -19.91 13.16 -1.47
C LYS A 120 -20.13 13.24 0.04
N SER A 121 -19.06 13.46 0.80
CA SER A 121 -19.15 13.78 2.21
C SER A 121 -19.41 15.26 2.38
N GLU A 122 -20.33 15.61 3.26
CA GLU A 122 -20.52 17.00 3.69
C GLU A 122 -19.21 17.58 4.23
N PRO A 123 -18.97 18.90 4.05
CA PRO A 123 -17.73 19.51 4.47
C PRO A 123 -17.60 19.46 5.99
N HIS A 124 -16.78 18.53 6.49
CA HIS A 124 -16.35 18.57 7.88
C HIS A 124 -15.42 19.77 8.10
N GLU A 125 -15.74 20.58 9.09
CA GLU A 125 -15.01 21.79 9.46
C GLU A 125 -13.49 21.57 9.53
N ASN A 126 -12.76 22.40 8.78
CA ASN A 126 -11.34 22.82 8.88
C ASN A 126 -10.36 21.92 9.67
N LYS A 127 -10.25 20.63 9.32
CA LYS A 127 -9.13 19.80 9.76
C LYS A 127 -8.04 19.85 8.68
N ALA A 128 -6.82 20.19 9.09
CA ALA A 128 -5.68 20.18 8.18
C ALA A 128 -5.51 18.75 7.61
N GLU A 129 -5.60 18.62 6.31
CA GLU A 129 -5.30 17.37 5.61
C GLU A 129 -3.79 17.17 5.57
N GLU A 130 -3.34 15.96 5.85
CA GLU A 130 -1.94 15.55 5.78
C GLU A 130 -1.75 14.50 4.69
N LEU A 131 -0.54 14.43 4.16
CA LEU A 131 -0.15 13.33 3.28
C LEU A 131 0.04 12.05 4.11
N VAL A 132 -0.62 10.99 3.70
CA VAL A 132 -0.67 9.72 4.40
C VAL A 132 -0.14 8.60 3.52
N LEU A 133 0.76 7.81 4.06
CA LEU A 133 1.17 6.55 3.48
C LEU A 133 0.44 5.42 4.21
N PHE A 134 -0.55 4.83 3.56
CA PHE A 134 -1.40 3.79 4.13
C PHE A 134 -0.98 2.42 3.66
N LEU A 135 -0.64 1.53 4.60
CA LEU A 135 -0.37 0.13 4.35
C LEU A 135 -1.65 -0.68 4.58
N GLU A 136 -2.23 -1.18 3.49
CA GLU A 136 -3.44 -1.97 3.49
C GLU A 136 -3.21 -3.37 4.08
N ARG A 137 -4.29 -4.14 4.25
CA ARG A 137 -4.23 -5.51 4.76
C ARG A 137 -3.23 -6.36 3.97
N TYR A 138 -2.41 -7.11 4.69
CA TYR A 138 -1.51 -8.07 4.07
C TYR A 138 -2.17 -9.43 3.81
N TYR A 139 -1.60 -10.17 2.89
CA TYR A 139 -1.90 -11.57 2.60
C TYR A 139 -0.59 -12.36 2.64
N GLN A 140 -0.64 -13.54 3.25
CA GLN A 140 0.53 -14.40 3.39
C GLN A 140 0.15 -15.87 3.18
N SER A 141 1.12 -16.71 2.83
CA SER A 141 0.93 -18.15 2.65
C SER A 141 2.18 -18.92 3.04
N GLY A 142 1.97 -19.99 3.81
CA GLY A 142 3.02 -20.94 4.17
C GLY A 142 4.02 -20.43 5.20
N LEU A 143 3.72 -19.33 5.91
CA LEU A 143 4.56 -18.77 6.97
C LEU A 143 4.10 -19.24 8.35
N SER A 144 5.04 -19.58 9.21
CA SER A 144 4.82 -19.74 10.65
C SER A 144 4.55 -18.38 11.32
N GLU A 145 4.07 -18.39 12.55
CA GLU A 145 3.79 -17.15 13.30
C GLU A 145 5.03 -16.26 13.45
N GLN A 146 6.20 -16.84 13.71
CA GLN A 146 7.47 -16.11 13.80
C GLN A 146 7.87 -15.49 12.45
N GLU A 147 7.68 -16.21 11.37
CA GLU A 147 7.97 -15.72 10.03
C GLU A 147 6.99 -14.62 9.61
N ILE A 148 5.71 -14.71 10.01
CA ILE A 148 4.74 -13.62 9.79
C ILE A 148 5.21 -12.35 10.53
N ARG A 149 5.62 -12.46 11.79
CA ARG A 149 6.17 -11.32 12.54
C ARG A 149 7.40 -10.73 11.85
N LYS A 150 8.30 -11.57 11.35
CA LYS A 150 9.46 -11.09 10.58
C LYS A 150 9.04 -10.37 9.31
N ALA A 151 8.11 -10.93 8.53
CA ALA A 151 7.60 -10.33 7.30
C ALA A 151 6.94 -8.96 7.56
N VAL A 152 6.11 -8.88 8.60
CA VAL A 152 5.46 -7.63 9.03
C VAL A 152 6.49 -6.58 9.45
N ASN A 153 7.50 -6.95 10.23
CA ASN A 153 8.56 -6.03 10.65
C ASN A 153 9.38 -5.51 9.46
N LEU A 154 9.77 -6.39 8.53
CA LEU A 154 10.47 -5.99 7.31
C LEU A 154 9.63 -5.02 6.48
N THR A 155 8.32 -5.29 6.35
CA THR A 155 7.39 -4.42 5.64
C THR A 155 7.28 -3.06 6.34
N ALA A 156 7.09 -3.06 7.66
CA ALA A 156 6.99 -1.83 8.44
C ALA A 156 8.26 -0.97 8.32
N MET A 157 9.45 -1.58 8.35
CA MET A 157 10.72 -0.87 8.16
C MET A 157 10.83 -0.23 6.78
N LEU A 158 10.50 -0.97 5.71
CA LEU A 158 10.53 -0.46 4.33
C LEU A 158 9.58 0.72 4.16
N VAL A 159 8.33 0.56 4.63
CA VAL A 159 7.29 1.58 4.48
C VAL A 159 7.57 2.81 5.34
N LYS A 160 8.14 2.62 6.52
CA LYS A 160 8.58 3.72 7.39
C LYS A 160 9.65 4.57 6.71
N GLU A 161 10.67 3.93 6.12
CA GLU A 161 11.69 4.65 5.34
C GLU A 161 11.06 5.46 4.20
N LYS A 162 10.11 4.86 3.47
CA LYS A 162 9.40 5.56 2.39
C LYS A 162 8.60 6.75 2.92
N ALA A 163 7.87 6.56 4.01
CA ALA A 163 7.07 7.61 4.64
C ALA A 163 7.94 8.81 5.10
N GLU A 164 9.08 8.53 5.72
CA GLU A 164 10.04 9.55 6.15
C GLU A 164 10.62 10.34 4.96
N LYS A 165 11.01 9.66 3.90
CA LYS A 165 11.52 10.30 2.66
C LYS A 165 10.47 11.21 2.00
N ILE A 166 9.20 10.79 1.97
CA ILE A 166 8.09 11.53 1.37
C ILE A 166 7.62 12.66 2.29
N GLY A 167 7.86 12.56 3.60
CA GLY A 167 7.26 13.45 4.60
C GLY A 167 5.78 13.13 4.85
N ALA A 168 5.37 11.87 4.66
CA ALA A 168 4.02 11.41 4.90
C ALA A 168 3.87 10.75 6.26
N ARG A 169 2.67 10.81 6.85
CA ARG A 169 2.34 10.04 8.04
C ARG A 169 2.07 8.58 7.67
N LEU A 170 2.77 7.65 8.33
CA LEU A 170 2.52 6.21 8.14
C LEU A 170 1.29 5.77 8.93
N VAL A 171 0.37 5.10 8.25
CA VAL A 171 -0.81 4.46 8.83
C VAL A 171 -0.87 2.99 8.41
N LEU A 172 -1.10 2.11 9.37
CA LEU A 172 -1.19 0.68 9.14
C LEU A 172 -2.64 0.21 9.33
N SER A 173 -3.10 -0.70 8.48
CA SER A 173 -4.41 -1.32 8.68
C SER A 173 -4.46 -2.14 9.98
N SER A 174 -5.66 -2.45 10.45
CA SER A 174 -5.87 -3.21 11.69
C SER A 174 -5.24 -4.61 11.68
N SER A 175 -4.97 -5.17 10.50
CA SER A 175 -4.31 -6.47 10.36
C SER A 175 -2.89 -6.52 10.95
N TYR A 176 -2.26 -5.37 11.17
CA TYR A 176 -0.92 -5.25 11.74
C TYR A 176 -0.89 -5.09 13.27
N LYS A 177 -2.07 -4.97 13.91
CA LYS A 177 -2.14 -4.70 15.36
C LYS A 177 -1.81 -5.89 16.25
N ASN A 178 -1.93 -7.10 15.74
CA ASN A 178 -1.83 -8.34 16.51
C ASN A 178 -0.60 -9.19 16.14
N VAL A 179 0.42 -8.59 15.57
CA VAL A 179 1.62 -9.28 15.12
C VAL A 179 2.85 -8.86 15.89
#